data_8c5ea9428512b68c5e56d71e633e748f
#
_entry.id   8c5ea9428512b68c5e56d71e633e748f
#
_cell.length_a   1.000
_cell.length_b   1.000
_cell.length_c   1.000
_cell.angle_alpha   90.00
_cell.angle_beta   90.00
_cell.angle_gamma   90.00
#
_symmetry.space_group_name_H-M   'P 1'
#
loop_
_entity.id
_entity.type
_entity.pdbx_description
1 polymer ?
#
loop_
_entity_poly.entity_id
_entity_poly.type
_entity_poly.pdbx_seq_one_letter_code
_entity_poly.pdbx_strand_id
1 'polypeptide(L)'
;MRNRQRGFTLIEIMVVVVILSVLGALVVPQIIDKVDVAKVKRAQSDIRAIQTALDLYRLDNFKYPTTEQGLQALVKQPADPSLTNYNPNGYLKSLPKDPWGNIYIYASPGADGREYDITTYGRDGKPGGEGYDADISTATLDSK
;
A
#
# COMPACT_ATOMS: atom_id res chain seq x y z
N MET A 1 -13.35 37.43 -51.30
CA MET A 1 -13.93 37.52 -49.93
C MET A 1 -12.79 37.38 -48.91
N ARG A 2 -12.48 38.45 -48.15
CA ARG A 2 -11.45 38.42 -47.11
C ARG A 2 -12.07 37.87 -45.83
N ASN A 3 -11.72 36.66 -45.40
CA ASN A 3 -12.08 36.12 -44.08
C ASN A 3 -11.41 36.99 -43.00
N ARG A 4 -12.19 37.76 -42.25
CA ARG A 4 -11.73 38.42 -41.03
C ARG A 4 -11.50 37.35 -39.97
N GLN A 5 -10.24 36.96 -39.73
CA GLN A 5 -9.86 36.19 -38.54
C GLN A 5 -10.08 37.11 -37.33
N ARG A 6 -11.02 36.75 -36.48
CA ARG A 6 -11.22 37.40 -35.17
C ARG A 6 -10.16 36.81 -34.23
N GLY A 7 -9.17 37.59 -33.87
CA GLY A 7 -8.23 37.25 -32.82
C GLY A 7 -8.88 37.43 -31.45
N PHE A 8 -8.48 36.61 -30.49
CA PHE A 8 -8.87 36.77 -29.09
C PHE A 8 -8.30 38.06 -28.50
N THR A 9 -9.07 38.71 -27.65
CA THR A 9 -8.59 39.89 -26.91
C THR A 9 -7.79 39.46 -25.67
N LEU A 10 -6.86 40.32 -25.26
CA LEU A 10 -6.03 40.04 -24.07
C LEU A 10 -6.90 39.87 -22.82
N ILE A 11 -7.96 40.67 -22.67
CA ILE A 11 -8.88 40.57 -21.53
C ILE A 11 -9.67 39.24 -21.53
N GLU A 12 -10.02 38.72 -22.69
CA GLU A 12 -10.76 37.48 -22.84
C GLU A 12 -9.93 36.27 -22.32
N ILE A 13 -8.63 36.26 -22.62
CA ILE A 13 -7.71 35.26 -22.10
C ILE A 13 -7.47 35.45 -20.58
N MET A 14 -7.34 36.71 -20.12
CA MET A 14 -7.16 36.97 -18.68
C MET A 14 -8.37 36.49 -17.86
N VAL A 15 -9.59 36.72 -18.32
CA VAL A 15 -10.81 36.27 -17.65
C VAL A 15 -10.86 34.74 -17.60
N VAL A 16 -10.52 34.05 -18.69
CA VAL A 16 -10.47 32.57 -18.74
C VAL A 16 -9.45 32.02 -17.74
N VAL A 17 -8.24 32.59 -17.70
CA VAL A 17 -7.20 32.14 -16.76
C VAL A 17 -7.63 32.35 -15.31
N VAL A 18 -8.26 33.45 -14.97
CA VAL A 18 -8.78 33.71 -13.61
C VAL A 18 -9.86 32.69 -13.25
N ILE A 19 -10.82 32.42 -14.12
CA ILE A 19 -11.87 31.40 -13.87
C ILE A 19 -11.27 30.02 -13.67
N LEU A 20 -10.34 29.61 -14.54
CA LEU A 20 -9.66 28.31 -14.42
C LEU A 20 -8.84 28.20 -13.12
N SER A 21 -8.21 29.28 -12.68
CA SER A 21 -7.46 29.33 -11.43
C SER A 21 -8.36 29.15 -10.22
N VAL A 22 -9.51 29.81 -10.19
CA VAL A 22 -10.50 29.68 -9.10
C VAL A 22 -11.09 28.26 -9.08
N LEU A 23 -11.48 27.71 -10.22
CA LEU A 23 -12.02 26.36 -10.31
C LEU A 23 -10.96 25.30 -9.93
N GLY A 24 -9.71 25.48 -10.35
CA GLY A 24 -8.61 24.61 -9.99
C GLY A 24 -8.36 24.56 -8.47
N ALA A 25 -8.40 25.70 -7.81
CA ALA A 25 -8.21 25.78 -6.36
C ALA A 25 -9.28 25.03 -5.54
N LEU A 26 -10.49 24.86 -6.07
CA LEU A 26 -11.58 24.14 -5.40
C LEU A 26 -11.54 22.62 -5.64
N VAL A 27 -11.02 22.18 -6.78
CA VAL A 27 -11.09 20.77 -7.21
C VAL A 27 -9.86 19.96 -6.76
N VAL A 28 -8.67 20.58 -6.81
CA VAL A 28 -7.41 19.89 -6.51
C VAL A 28 -7.36 19.22 -5.12
N PRO A 29 -7.73 19.88 -4.00
CA PRO A 29 -7.64 19.25 -2.67
C PRO A 29 -8.54 18.01 -2.54
N GLN A 30 -9.73 18.00 -3.13
CA GLN A 30 -10.66 16.88 -3.07
C GLN A 30 -10.14 15.61 -3.79
N ILE A 31 -9.36 15.80 -4.84
CA ILE A 31 -8.77 14.69 -5.60
C ILE A 31 -7.62 14.05 -4.81
N ILE A 32 -6.79 14.85 -4.15
CA ILE A 32 -5.66 14.37 -3.34
C ILE A 32 -6.17 13.48 -2.21
N ASP A 33 -7.19 13.90 -1.47
CA ASP A 33 -7.77 13.11 -0.38
C ASP A 33 -8.30 11.74 -0.86
N LYS A 34 -8.95 11.69 -2.01
CA LYS A 34 -9.45 10.43 -2.58
C LYS A 34 -8.33 9.48 -2.97
N VAL A 35 -7.21 9.98 -3.46
CA VAL A 35 -6.02 9.19 -3.80
C VAL A 35 -5.42 8.58 -2.53
N ASP A 36 -5.30 9.33 -1.45
CA ASP A 36 -4.77 8.84 -0.18
C ASP A 36 -5.69 7.78 0.45
N VAL A 37 -7.01 7.98 0.42
CA VAL A 37 -7.98 6.95 0.85
C VAL A 37 -7.81 5.65 0.04
N ALA A 38 -7.64 5.76 -1.27
CA ALA A 38 -7.45 4.58 -2.14
C ALA A 38 -6.14 3.84 -1.81
N LYS A 39 -5.05 4.57 -1.51
CA LYS A 39 -3.78 3.99 -1.09
C LYS A 39 -3.90 3.23 0.23
N VAL A 40 -4.55 3.82 1.24
CA VAL A 40 -4.79 3.14 2.52
C VAL A 40 -5.58 1.84 2.31
N LYS A 41 -6.66 1.87 1.52
CA LYS A 41 -7.44 0.66 1.21
C LYS A 41 -6.63 -0.40 0.48
N ARG A 42 -5.75 0.02 -0.44
CA ARG A 42 -4.85 -0.91 -1.13
C ARG A 42 -3.87 -1.55 -0.15
N ALA A 43 -3.23 -0.78 0.74
CA ALA A 43 -2.33 -1.33 1.75
C ALA A 43 -3.04 -2.36 2.64
N GLN A 44 -4.27 -2.09 3.07
CA GLN A 44 -5.10 -3.03 3.82
C GLN A 44 -5.39 -4.32 3.03
N SER A 45 -5.67 -4.20 1.74
CA SER A 45 -5.89 -5.36 0.85
C SER A 45 -4.61 -6.18 0.66
N ASP A 46 -3.47 -5.52 0.50
CA ASP A 46 -2.17 -6.19 0.35
C ASP A 46 -1.81 -6.96 1.63
N ILE A 47 -2.02 -6.38 2.81
CA ILE A 47 -1.81 -7.08 4.10
C ILE A 47 -2.68 -8.32 4.18
N ARG A 48 -3.96 -8.26 3.83
CA ARG A 48 -4.86 -9.43 3.85
C ARG A 48 -4.41 -10.52 2.86
N ALA A 49 -3.91 -10.13 1.70
CA ALA A 49 -3.36 -11.08 0.73
C ALA A 49 -2.10 -11.78 1.27
N ILE A 50 -1.23 -11.04 1.96
CA ILE A 50 -0.05 -11.60 2.64
C ILE A 50 -0.47 -12.52 3.78
N GLN A 51 -1.47 -12.15 4.59
CA GLN A 51 -2.03 -13.03 5.64
C GLN A 51 -2.51 -14.35 5.05
N THR A 52 -3.29 -14.32 3.97
CA THR A 52 -3.74 -15.54 3.28
C THR A 52 -2.58 -16.43 2.83
N ALA A 53 -1.52 -15.83 2.30
CA ALA A 53 -0.32 -16.57 1.89
C ALA A 53 0.44 -17.16 3.09
N LEU A 54 0.49 -16.44 4.22
CA LEU A 54 1.06 -16.94 5.48
C LEU A 54 0.27 -18.13 6.04
N ASP A 55 -1.04 -18.08 5.96
CA ASP A 55 -1.92 -19.17 6.40
C ASP A 55 -1.70 -20.43 5.54
N LEU A 56 -1.59 -20.28 4.22
CA LEU A 56 -1.24 -21.38 3.31
C LEU A 56 0.15 -21.94 3.62
N TYR A 57 1.14 -21.06 3.87
CA TYR A 57 2.48 -21.48 4.28
C TYR A 57 2.43 -22.31 5.56
N ARG A 58 1.67 -21.87 6.57
CA ARG A 58 1.48 -22.59 7.84
C ARG A 58 0.79 -23.94 7.65
N LEU A 59 -0.21 -24.03 6.78
CA LEU A 59 -0.89 -25.30 6.48
C LEU A 59 0.08 -26.38 5.99
N ASP A 60 1.02 -26.00 5.13
CA ASP A 60 2.00 -26.93 4.56
C ASP A 60 3.18 -27.21 5.53
N ASN A 61 3.64 -26.18 6.24
CA ASN A 61 4.88 -26.24 7.02
C ASN A 61 4.66 -26.29 8.54
N PHE A 62 3.41 -26.22 9.02
CA PHE A 62 3.01 -26.28 10.44
C PHE A 62 3.56 -25.14 11.32
N LYS A 63 4.14 -24.12 10.72
CA LYS A 63 4.70 -22.92 11.38
C LYS A 63 4.65 -21.73 10.42
N TYR A 64 4.68 -20.52 10.97
CA TYR A 64 4.91 -19.32 10.17
C TYR A 64 6.42 -19.13 9.90
N PRO A 65 6.78 -18.35 8.87
CA PRO A 65 8.18 -17.95 8.70
C PRO A 65 8.70 -17.21 9.94
N THR A 66 9.98 -17.35 10.25
CA THR A 66 10.60 -16.51 11.29
C THR A 66 10.79 -15.10 10.81
N THR A 67 11.01 -14.14 11.72
CA THR A 67 11.33 -12.76 11.36
C THR A 67 12.52 -12.67 10.40
N GLU A 68 13.54 -13.54 10.61
CA GLU A 68 14.75 -13.60 9.76
C GLU A 68 14.46 -14.13 8.36
N GLN A 69 13.60 -15.14 8.25
CA GLN A 69 13.14 -15.65 6.95
C GLN A 69 12.28 -14.62 6.23
N GLY A 70 11.54 -13.83 6.98
CA GLY A 70 10.71 -12.72 6.49
C GLY A 70 9.64 -13.18 5.49
N LEU A 71 9.00 -12.21 4.87
CA LEU A 71 8.00 -12.45 3.82
C LEU A 71 8.60 -13.06 2.55
N GLN A 72 9.93 -13.04 2.38
CA GLN A 72 10.59 -13.71 1.26
C GLN A 72 10.34 -15.22 1.25
N ALA A 73 10.11 -15.80 2.43
CA ALA A 73 9.72 -17.20 2.56
C ALA A 73 8.42 -17.55 1.84
N LEU A 74 7.57 -16.58 1.53
CA LEU A 74 6.34 -16.79 0.75
C LEU A 74 6.60 -16.88 -0.76
N VAL A 75 7.71 -16.33 -1.23
CA VAL A 75 8.06 -16.29 -2.66
C VAL A 75 9.05 -17.39 -3.01
N LYS A 76 10.02 -17.65 -2.13
CA LYS A 76 11.09 -18.63 -2.34
C LYS A 76 11.34 -19.42 -1.06
N GLN A 77 11.56 -20.73 -1.23
CA GLN A 77 11.88 -21.60 -0.11
C GLN A 77 13.12 -21.12 0.64
N PRO A 78 13.02 -20.90 1.97
CA PRO A 78 14.17 -20.61 2.81
C PRO A 78 15.13 -21.79 2.87
N ALA A 79 16.40 -21.51 3.19
CA ALA A 79 17.41 -22.53 3.46
C ALA A 79 17.20 -23.16 4.86
N ASP A 80 16.04 -23.80 5.07
CA ASP A 80 15.64 -24.44 6.31
C ASP A 80 15.34 -25.93 6.04
N PRO A 81 16.17 -26.85 6.50
CA PRO A 81 16.00 -28.31 6.29
C PRO A 81 14.69 -28.86 6.87
N SER A 82 14.05 -28.15 7.81
CA SER A 82 12.78 -28.57 8.41
C SER A 82 11.57 -28.34 7.53
N LEU A 83 11.72 -27.58 6.44
CA LEU A 83 10.64 -27.27 5.49
C LEU A 83 10.54 -28.37 4.42
N THR A 84 10.05 -29.54 4.82
CA THR A 84 9.91 -30.71 3.93
C THR A 84 8.69 -30.63 3.02
N ASN A 85 7.67 -29.84 3.38
CA ASN A 85 6.41 -29.74 2.66
C ASN A 85 6.21 -28.36 1.97
N TYR A 86 7.30 -27.61 1.81
CA TYR A 86 7.23 -26.29 1.16
C TYR A 86 6.72 -26.43 -0.29
N ASN A 87 5.75 -25.57 -0.67
CA ASN A 87 5.23 -25.55 -2.03
C ASN A 87 6.30 -25.05 -3.01
N PRO A 88 6.74 -25.86 -4.00
CA PRO A 88 7.79 -25.48 -4.94
C PRO A 88 7.50 -24.19 -5.73
N ASN A 89 6.21 -23.85 -5.92
CA ASN A 89 5.77 -22.65 -6.63
C ASN A 89 5.70 -21.41 -5.72
N GLY A 90 6.00 -21.57 -4.42
CA GLY A 90 5.80 -20.55 -3.41
C GLY A 90 4.31 -20.31 -3.10
N TYR A 91 4.04 -19.32 -2.29
CA TYR A 91 2.71 -18.91 -1.83
C TYR A 91 2.30 -17.56 -2.40
N LEU A 92 3.27 -16.78 -2.85
CA LEU A 92 3.11 -15.54 -3.60
C LEU A 92 4.05 -15.54 -4.80
N LYS A 93 3.62 -14.98 -5.92
CA LYS A 93 4.48 -14.80 -7.11
C LYS A 93 5.59 -13.77 -6.87
N SER A 94 5.27 -12.73 -6.12
CA SER A 94 6.19 -11.67 -5.71
C SER A 94 5.63 -10.96 -4.48
N LEU A 95 6.51 -10.34 -3.68
CA LEU A 95 6.07 -9.51 -2.57
C LEU A 95 5.55 -8.17 -3.10
N PRO A 96 4.35 -7.76 -2.71
CA PRO A 96 3.87 -6.43 -3.02
C PRO A 96 4.69 -5.39 -2.26
N LYS A 97 4.86 -4.22 -2.87
CA LYS A 97 5.25 -3.01 -2.16
C LYS A 97 3.99 -2.27 -1.74
N ASP A 98 4.08 -1.56 -0.64
CA ASP A 98 3.00 -0.70 -0.22
C ASP A 98 2.73 0.42 -1.27
N PRO A 99 1.60 1.11 -1.21
CA PRO A 99 1.24 2.13 -2.18
C PRO A 99 2.15 3.36 -2.20
N TRP A 100 3.04 3.50 -1.24
CA TRP A 100 4.05 4.56 -1.15
C TRP A 100 5.45 4.09 -1.58
N GLY A 101 5.59 2.79 -1.95
CA GLY A 101 6.81 2.22 -2.52
C GLY A 101 7.72 1.51 -1.52
N ASN A 102 7.32 1.41 -0.25
CA ASN A 102 8.07 0.74 0.81
C ASN A 102 7.77 -0.77 0.85
N ILE A 103 8.63 -1.52 1.51
CA ILE A 103 8.38 -2.93 1.81
C ILE A 103 7.53 -3.06 3.06
N TYR A 104 6.66 -4.08 3.13
CA TYR A 104 5.95 -4.44 4.35
C TYR A 104 6.92 -5.02 5.36
N ILE A 105 6.80 -4.59 6.62
CA ILE A 105 7.60 -5.07 7.75
C ILE A 105 6.89 -6.27 8.34
N TYR A 106 7.65 -7.32 8.62
CA TYR A 106 7.14 -8.58 9.17
C TYR A 106 7.90 -8.94 10.44
N ALA A 107 7.18 -9.39 11.44
CA ALA A 107 7.74 -9.95 12.68
C ALA A 107 6.96 -11.21 13.08
N SER A 108 7.68 -12.27 13.46
CA SER A 108 7.11 -13.48 14.05
C SER A 108 8.05 -14.01 15.14
N PRO A 109 7.60 -14.12 16.39
CA PRO A 109 6.26 -13.78 16.87
C PRO A 109 5.93 -12.29 16.77
N GLY A 110 4.64 -11.98 16.66
CA GLY A 110 4.12 -10.63 16.68
C GLY A 110 4.05 -10.06 18.10
N ALA A 111 3.68 -8.79 18.22
CA ALA A 111 3.43 -8.13 19.50
C ALA A 111 2.15 -8.68 20.17
N ASP A 112 2.02 -8.45 21.48
CA ASP A 112 0.81 -8.77 22.27
C ASP A 112 0.33 -10.24 22.14
N GLY A 113 1.26 -11.19 21.92
CA GLY A 113 0.95 -12.62 21.82
C GLY A 113 0.40 -13.05 20.45
N ARG A 114 0.42 -12.19 19.45
CA ARG A 114 0.08 -12.58 18.07
C ARG A 114 1.13 -13.50 17.46
N GLU A 115 0.71 -14.35 16.56
CA GLU A 115 1.62 -15.29 15.90
C GLU A 115 2.59 -14.55 14.95
N TYR A 116 2.13 -13.44 14.37
CA TYR A 116 2.95 -12.54 13.54
C TYR A 116 2.32 -11.14 13.45
N ASP A 117 3.11 -10.19 13.01
CA ASP A 117 2.66 -8.85 12.62
C ASP A 117 3.16 -8.49 11.22
N ILE A 118 2.31 -7.82 10.45
CA ILE A 118 2.64 -7.19 9.19
C ILE A 118 2.29 -5.71 9.33
N THR A 119 3.23 -4.82 8.98
CA THR A 119 3.06 -3.37 9.17
C THR A 119 3.59 -2.60 7.96
N THR A 120 2.92 -1.52 7.61
CA THR A 120 3.46 -0.41 6.81
C THR A 120 3.30 0.89 7.58
N TYR A 121 4.29 1.76 7.48
CA TYR A 121 4.33 3.06 8.18
C TYR A 121 3.59 4.18 7.43
N GLY A 122 2.63 3.83 6.56
CA GLY A 122 1.82 4.83 5.89
C GLY A 122 2.60 5.70 4.90
N ARG A 123 2.08 6.90 4.67
CA ARG A 123 2.59 7.82 3.65
C ARG A 123 3.97 8.39 3.98
N ASP A 124 4.24 8.69 5.25
CA ASP A 124 5.50 9.32 5.68
C ASP A 124 6.64 8.30 5.90
N GLY A 125 6.33 7.00 5.91
CA GLY A 125 7.30 5.92 6.08
C GLY A 125 7.96 5.89 7.46
N LYS A 126 7.33 6.47 8.49
CA LYS A 126 7.83 6.54 9.86
C LYS A 126 6.84 5.89 10.84
N PRO A 127 7.34 5.24 11.91
CA PRO A 127 6.48 4.67 12.94
C PRO A 127 5.57 5.73 13.58
N GLY A 128 4.28 5.40 13.74
CA GLY A 128 3.29 6.28 14.35
C GLY A 128 2.47 7.06 13.32
N GLY A 129 2.29 8.36 13.55
CA GLY A 129 1.52 9.24 12.67
C GLY A 129 0.01 9.18 12.88
N GLU A 130 -0.69 10.06 12.18
CA GLU A 130 -2.15 10.17 12.18
C GLU A 130 -2.71 10.27 10.75
N GLY A 131 -3.97 9.91 10.58
CA GLY A 131 -4.64 9.99 9.27
C GLY A 131 -3.97 9.09 8.21
N TYR A 132 -3.48 9.68 7.13
CA TYR A 132 -2.82 8.95 6.04
C TYR A 132 -1.35 8.61 6.32
N ASP A 133 -0.77 9.21 7.35
CA ASP A 133 0.58 8.92 7.84
C ASP A 133 0.57 7.85 8.94
N ALA A 134 -0.61 7.44 9.42
CA ALA A 134 -0.75 6.42 10.44
C ALA A 134 -0.29 5.03 9.96
N ASP A 135 0.29 4.28 10.89
CA ASP A 135 0.67 2.88 10.66
C ASP A 135 -0.56 2.02 10.32
N ILE A 136 -0.42 1.16 9.34
CA ILE A 136 -1.41 0.15 8.98
C ILE A 136 -0.79 -1.22 9.26
N SER A 137 -1.41 -1.97 10.14
CA SER A 137 -0.91 -3.28 10.56
C SER A 137 -2.02 -4.31 10.70
N THR A 138 -1.63 -5.58 10.83
CA THR A 138 -2.55 -6.66 11.19
C THR A 138 -3.35 -6.32 12.44
N ALA A 139 -2.71 -5.74 13.47
CA ALA A 139 -3.37 -5.32 14.68
C ALA A 139 -4.48 -4.28 14.45
N THR A 140 -4.25 -3.31 13.57
CA THR A 140 -5.24 -2.27 13.27
C THR A 140 -6.37 -2.77 12.37
N LEU A 141 -6.16 -3.85 11.61
CA LEU A 141 -7.18 -4.47 10.76
C LEU A 141 -8.11 -5.39 11.56
N ASP A 142 -7.59 -6.09 12.56
CA ASP A 142 -8.34 -7.06 13.37
C ASP A 142 -9.15 -6.39 14.51
N SER A 143 -8.88 -5.10 14.79
CA SER A 143 -9.55 -4.33 15.85
C SER A 143 -10.86 -3.65 15.43
N LYS A 144 -11.37 -3.93 14.21
CA LYS A 144 -12.63 -3.33 13.70
C LYS A 144 -13.78 -4.30 13.63
#